data_4d26b0ebafcbfddefa50715f3bfd49e2
#
_entry.id   4d26b0ebafcbfddefa50715f3bfd49e2
#
_cell.length_a   1.000
_cell.length_b   1.000
_cell.length_c   1.000
_cell.angle_alpha   90.00
_cell.angle_beta   90.00
_cell.angle_gamma   90.00
#
_symmetry.space_group_name_H-M   'P 1'
#
loop_
_entity.id
_entity.type
_entity.pdbx_description
1 polymer ?
#
loop_
_entity_poly.entity_id
_entity_poly.type
_entity_poly.pdbx_seq_one_letter_code
_entity_poly.pdbx_strand_id
1 'polypeptide(L)'
;MNSDRSSADIATAVSTLNQKYGAASVAAAEAVAVDVGRIVKALEEFMECVRYLNTRRSTSAILKLDSEAAVQDALYLMLRPWVLDLIPENPTDRVAASRYTIKDFLCRSAKTVIEAKYVRDSNHGKYITKELHDDIETYRHHPACRHLIFFIYDPDALIPDRAALERQIAVERVYDGVPLTCHLVVKP
;
A
#
# COMPACT_ATOMS: atom_id res chain seq x y z
N MET A 1 -54.50 15.18 4.75
CA MET A 1 -54.33 14.06 3.79
C MET A 1 -53.22 14.29 2.76
N ASN A 2 -52.06 14.91 3.13
CA ASN A 2 -50.97 15.20 2.18
C ASN A 2 -49.61 14.61 2.56
N SER A 3 -49.51 13.88 3.67
CA SER A 3 -48.20 13.36 4.13
C SER A 3 -47.82 12.00 3.48
N ASP A 4 -48.83 11.17 3.14
CA ASP A 4 -48.57 9.82 2.61
C ASP A 4 -48.10 9.79 1.15
N ARG A 5 -48.51 10.76 0.34
CA ARG A 5 -48.00 10.85 -1.05
C ARG A 5 -46.53 11.22 -1.11
N SER A 6 -46.08 12.14 -0.27
CA SER A 6 -44.68 12.58 -0.23
C SER A 6 -43.71 11.45 0.18
N SER A 7 -44.17 10.60 1.09
CA SER A 7 -43.35 9.45 1.55
C SER A 7 -43.20 8.36 0.49
N ALA A 8 -44.27 8.05 -0.26
CA ALA A 8 -44.23 7.09 -1.34
C ALA A 8 -43.42 7.58 -2.54
N ASP A 9 -43.47 8.87 -2.84
CA ASP A 9 -42.67 9.48 -3.92
C ASP A 9 -41.18 9.46 -3.61
N ILE A 10 -40.80 9.72 -2.35
CA ILE A 10 -39.43 9.64 -1.89
C ILE A 10 -38.90 8.18 -1.93
N ALA A 11 -39.69 7.22 -1.47
CA ALA A 11 -39.29 5.81 -1.52
C ALA A 11 -39.08 5.31 -2.95
N THR A 12 -39.96 5.74 -3.88
CA THR A 12 -39.83 5.41 -5.30
C THR A 12 -38.60 6.05 -5.93
N ALA A 13 -38.33 7.32 -5.61
CA ALA A 13 -37.13 8.01 -6.09
C ALA A 13 -35.83 7.36 -5.57
N VAL A 14 -35.80 7.00 -4.30
CA VAL A 14 -34.65 6.29 -3.68
C VAL A 14 -34.47 4.91 -4.32
N SER A 15 -35.57 4.16 -4.56
CA SER A 15 -35.49 2.85 -5.21
C SER A 15 -34.97 2.98 -6.65
N THR A 16 -35.44 3.97 -7.40
CA THR A 16 -34.97 4.24 -8.77
C THR A 16 -33.50 4.66 -8.81
N LEU A 17 -33.07 5.48 -7.86
CA LEU A 17 -31.66 5.85 -7.71
C LEU A 17 -30.79 4.66 -7.35
N ASN A 18 -31.21 3.83 -6.42
CA ASN A 18 -30.50 2.61 -6.06
C ASN A 18 -30.43 1.60 -7.21
N GLN A 19 -31.50 1.47 -8.00
CA GLN A 19 -31.51 0.61 -9.18
C GLN A 19 -30.59 1.14 -10.29
N LYS A 20 -30.54 2.45 -10.49
CA LYS A 20 -29.77 3.10 -11.56
C LYS A 20 -28.29 3.26 -11.20
N TYR A 21 -27.98 3.56 -9.93
CA TYR A 21 -26.62 3.86 -9.46
C TYR A 21 -26.07 2.81 -8.53
N GLY A 22 -26.89 2.03 -7.84
CA GLY A 22 -26.48 0.90 -7.02
C GLY A 22 -25.88 -0.23 -7.85
N ALA A 23 -26.49 -0.54 -8.99
CA ALA A 23 -25.93 -1.51 -9.94
C ALA A 23 -24.61 -1.02 -10.57
N ALA A 24 -24.53 0.28 -10.87
CA ALA A 24 -23.29 0.89 -11.36
C ALA A 24 -22.20 0.94 -10.29
N SER A 25 -22.55 1.15 -9.02
CA SER A 25 -21.63 1.14 -7.88
C SER A 25 -21.15 -0.29 -7.55
N VAL A 26 -22.01 -1.30 -7.66
CA VAL A 26 -21.61 -2.71 -7.50
C VAL A 26 -20.75 -3.17 -8.68
N ALA A 27 -21.13 -2.82 -9.91
CA ALA A 27 -20.32 -3.09 -11.10
C ALA A 27 -18.99 -2.32 -11.11
N ALA A 28 -18.94 -1.11 -10.53
CA ALA A 28 -17.70 -0.36 -10.35
C ALA A 28 -16.84 -0.94 -9.20
N ALA A 29 -17.44 -1.58 -8.21
CA ALA A 29 -16.72 -2.30 -7.14
C ALA A 29 -16.19 -3.67 -7.61
N GLU A 30 -16.80 -4.30 -8.61
CA GLU A 30 -16.24 -5.43 -9.36
C GLU A 30 -15.19 -4.99 -10.39
N ALA A 31 -15.04 -3.68 -10.64
CA ALA A 31 -14.11 -3.14 -11.60
C ALA A 31 -12.68 -3.23 -11.06
N VAL A 32 -11.98 -4.22 -11.57
CA VAL A 32 -10.53 -4.33 -11.61
C VAL A 32 -9.94 -4.69 -10.24
N ALA A 33 -9.91 -5.98 -9.95
CA ALA A 33 -8.96 -6.51 -8.98
C ALA A 33 -7.58 -5.92 -9.29
N VAL A 34 -7.02 -5.16 -8.36
CA VAL A 34 -5.71 -4.54 -8.53
C VAL A 34 -4.68 -5.67 -8.63
N ASP A 35 -4.01 -5.75 -9.77
CA ASP A 35 -2.93 -6.71 -9.98
C ASP A 35 -1.71 -6.30 -9.15
N VAL A 36 -1.20 -7.23 -8.34
CA VAL A 36 -0.01 -7.04 -7.51
C VAL A 36 1.22 -6.67 -8.36
N GLY A 37 1.38 -7.32 -9.53
CA GLY A 37 2.46 -7.01 -10.46
C GLY A 37 2.41 -5.56 -10.95
N ARG A 38 1.21 -5.00 -11.11
CA ARG A 38 1.04 -3.60 -11.46
C ARG A 38 1.44 -2.66 -10.31
N ILE A 39 1.15 -3.03 -9.07
CA ILE A 39 1.64 -2.28 -7.90
C ILE A 39 3.16 -2.29 -7.87
N VAL A 40 3.78 -3.47 -7.96
CA VAL A 40 5.24 -3.62 -7.97
C VAL A 40 5.86 -2.78 -9.08
N LYS A 41 5.32 -2.87 -10.30
CA LYS A 41 5.81 -2.06 -11.43
C LYS A 41 5.70 -0.57 -11.18
N ALA A 42 4.60 -0.09 -10.60
CA ALA A 42 4.47 1.32 -10.25
C ALA A 42 5.51 1.75 -9.20
N LEU A 43 5.79 0.90 -8.21
CA LEU A 43 6.83 1.16 -7.22
C LEU A 43 8.24 1.15 -7.85
N GLU A 44 8.47 0.32 -8.86
CA GLU A 44 9.72 0.34 -9.63
C GLU A 44 9.92 1.66 -10.38
N GLU A 45 8.86 2.31 -10.83
CA GLU A 45 8.90 3.61 -11.53
C GLU A 45 8.88 4.81 -10.57
N PHE A 46 8.84 4.59 -9.25
CA PHE A 46 8.71 5.65 -8.25
C PHE A 46 9.73 6.78 -8.43
N MET A 47 11.00 6.44 -8.64
CA MET A 47 12.05 7.44 -8.77
C MET A 47 11.94 8.29 -10.03
N GLU A 48 11.29 7.81 -11.09
CA GLU A 48 11.00 8.62 -12.28
C GLU A 48 10.04 9.76 -11.93
N CYS A 49 9.00 9.47 -11.12
CA CYS A 49 8.06 10.47 -10.64
C CYS A 49 8.77 11.51 -9.73
N VAL A 50 9.59 11.04 -8.79
CA VAL A 50 10.35 11.90 -7.87
C VAL A 50 11.29 12.81 -8.65
N ARG A 51 12.07 12.24 -9.59
CA ARG A 51 13.00 12.98 -10.43
C ARG A 51 12.27 14.03 -11.26
N TYR A 52 11.18 13.66 -11.92
CA TYR A 52 10.36 14.60 -12.69
C TYR A 52 9.89 15.79 -11.86
N LEU A 53 9.35 15.55 -10.68
CA LEU A 53 8.84 16.62 -9.81
C LEU A 53 9.96 17.52 -9.29
N ASN A 54 11.11 16.95 -8.95
CA ASN A 54 12.22 17.68 -8.34
C ASN A 54 13.11 18.43 -9.37
N THR A 55 13.09 18.02 -10.64
CA THR A 55 13.92 18.67 -11.69
C THR A 55 13.15 19.60 -12.61
N ARG A 56 11.81 19.51 -12.62
CA ARG A 56 10.98 20.20 -13.62
C ARG A 56 11.01 21.73 -13.54
N ARG A 57 11.11 22.31 -12.35
CA ARG A 57 10.90 23.76 -12.13
C ARG A 57 11.86 24.38 -11.12
N SER A 58 13.08 24.08 -11.22
CA SER A 58 14.20 24.90 -10.84
C SER A 58 14.75 25.01 -9.43
N THR A 59 14.13 25.40 -8.40
CA THR A 59 14.91 25.98 -7.29
C THR A 59 14.85 25.25 -5.97
N SER A 60 13.89 24.36 -5.83
CA SER A 60 13.80 23.48 -4.65
C SER A 60 13.10 22.18 -4.98
N ALA A 61 13.51 21.10 -4.35
CA ALA A 61 12.80 19.81 -4.42
C ALA A 61 11.36 19.96 -3.92
N ILE A 62 10.40 19.50 -4.72
CA ILE A 62 8.98 19.47 -4.36
C ILE A 62 8.73 18.31 -3.40
N LEU A 63 9.32 17.14 -3.70
CA LEU A 63 9.27 15.96 -2.84
C LEU A 63 10.62 15.79 -2.14
N LYS A 64 10.64 16.00 -0.84
CA LYS A 64 11.80 15.70 0.01
C LYS A 64 11.53 14.36 0.70
N LEU A 65 12.31 13.35 0.34
CA LEU A 65 12.21 12.01 0.90
C LEU A 65 13.28 11.83 1.99
N ASP A 66 13.16 12.59 3.07
CA ASP A 66 14.16 12.65 4.16
C ASP A 66 13.75 11.84 5.41
N SER A 67 12.65 11.11 5.32
CA SER A 67 12.13 10.27 6.39
C SER A 67 11.22 9.17 5.84
N GLU A 68 10.98 8.14 6.64
CA GLU A 68 10.04 7.07 6.30
C GLU A 68 8.63 7.62 6.06
N ALA A 69 8.18 8.56 6.89
CA ALA A 69 6.88 9.21 6.72
C ALA A 69 6.78 9.96 5.38
N ALA A 70 7.83 10.67 4.96
CA ALA A 70 7.85 11.35 3.67
C ALA A 70 7.81 10.36 2.48
N VAL A 71 8.44 9.19 2.62
CA VAL A 71 8.35 8.11 1.64
C VAL A 71 6.92 7.55 1.59
N GLN A 72 6.31 7.28 2.74
CA GLN A 72 4.92 6.81 2.84
C GLN A 72 3.95 7.80 2.20
N ASP A 73 4.06 9.09 2.50
CA ASP A 73 3.21 10.13 1.89
C ASP A 73 3.33 10.16 0.37
N ALA A 74 4.55 10.06 -0.16
CA ALA A 74 4.78 10.02 -1.60
C ALA A 74 4.22 8.76 -2.26
N LEU A 75 4.37 7.60 -1.61
CA LEU A 75 3.76 6.34 -2.06
C LEU A 75 2.24 6.41 -2.06
N TYR A 76 1.65 6.98 -1.01
CA TYR A 76 0.20 7.18 -0.95
C TYR A 76 -0.31 8.03 -2.11
N LEU A 77 0.33 9.17 -2.36
CA LEU A 77 -0.03 10.06 -3.47
C LEU A 77 0.05 9.36 -4.83
N MET A 78 1.04 8.49 -5.02
CA MET A 78 1.24 7.79 -6.28
C MET A 78 0.25 6.61 -6.47
N LEU A 79 -0.05 5.86 -5.42
CA LEU A 79 -0.85 4.65 -5.50
C LEU A 79 -2.34 4.93 -5.36
N ARG A 80 -2.76 5.81 -4.44
CA ARG A 80 -4.16 6.05 -4.08
C ARG A 80 -5.07 6.42 -5.27
N PRO A 81 -4.63 7.19 -6.28
CA PRO A 81 -5.49 7.55 -7.41
C PRO A 81 -6.02 6.36 -8.23
N TRP A 82 -5.33 5.23 -8.21
CA TRP A 82 -5.70 4.04 -9.00
C TRP A 82 -5.84 2.75 -8.17
N VAL A 83 -5.31 2.72 -6.94
CA VAL A 83 -5.57 1.68 -5.94
C VAL A 83 -6.66 2.20 -5.01
N LEU A 84 -7.92 2.13 -5.45
CA LEU A 84 -9.04 2.80 -4.79
C LEU A 84 -9.35 2.28 -3.39
N ASP A 85 -8.95 1.06 -3.07
CA ASP A 85 -9.11 0.43 -1.76
C ASP A 85 -7.82 0.42 -0.93
N LEU A 86 -6.84 1.27 -1.29
CA LEU A 86 -5.62 1.47 -0.50
C LEU A 86 -5.97 2.14 0.83
N ILE A 87 -5.69 1.45 1.91
CA ILE A 87 -5.95 1.89 3.28
C ILE A 87 -4.60 2.17 3.93
N PRO A 88 -4.30 3.42 4.32
CA PRO A 88 -3.11 3.74 5.10
C PRO A 88 -3.28 3.27 6.55
N GLU A 89 -2.18 3.17 7.30
CA GLU A 89 -2.20 2.95 8.74
C GLU A 89 -3.14 3.94 9.42
N ASN A 90 -4.02 3.43 10.27
CA ASN A 90 -4.85 4.30 11.10
C ASN A 90 -4.23 4.42 12.49
N PRO A 91 -3.74 5.60 12.90
CA PRO A 91 -3.12 5.80 14.21
C PRO A 91 -4.05 5.44 15.38
N THR A 92 -5.37 5.49 15.17
CA THR A 92 -6.37 5.13 16.20
C THR A 92 -6.48 3.62 16.42
N ASP A 93 -6.07 2.78 15.47
CA ASP A 93 -6.09 1.32 15.59
C ASP A 93 -4.97 0.81 16.51
N ARG A 94 -3.97 1.63 16.82
CA ARG A 94 -2.93 1.33 17.83
C ARG A 94 -3.51 1.15 19.24
N VAL A 95 -4.67 1.72 19.53
CA VAL A 95 -5.32 1.68 20.86
C VAL A 95 -6.21 0.44 21.02
N ALA A 96 -6.77 -0.07 19.94
CA ALA A 96 -7.49 -1.34 19.97
C ALA A 96 -6.45 -2.47 19.79
N ALA A 97 -6.16 -3.21 20.87
CA ALA A 97 -5.26 -4.38 20.89
C ALA A 97 -5.67 -5.45 19.87
N SER A 98 -5.79 -5.11 18.62
CA SER A 98 -6.03 -5.98 17.49
C SER A 98 -4.71 -6.69 17.17
N ARG A 99 -4.76 -8.01 17.13
CA ARG A 99 -3.65 -8.90 16.81
C ARG A 99 -3.03 -8.65 15.42
N TYR A 100 -3.63 -7.77 14.61
CA TYR A 100 -3.30 -7.53 13.21
C TYR A 100 -3.28 -6.04 12.91
N THR A 101 -2.24 -5.36 13.34
CA THR A 101 -2.01 -3.96 12.97
C THR A 101 -1.29 -3.93 11.63
N ILE A 102 -1.83 -3.19 10.66
CA ILE A 102 -1.14 -2.88 9.41
C ILE A 102 -0.36 -1.62 9.67
N LYS A 103 0.94 -1.67 9.38
CA LYS A 103 1.84 -0.56 9.72
C LYS A 103 1.79 0.55 8.69
N ASP A 104 1.74 0.23 7.37
CA ASP A 104 1.77 1.26 6.33
C ASP A 104 0.52 1.22 5.45
N PHE A 105 0.44 0.29 4.48
CA PHE A 105 -0.70 0.26 3.57
C PHE A 105 -1.26 -1.13 3.38
N LEU A 106 -2.58 -1.21 3.27
CA LEU A 106 -3.32 -2.40 2.86
C LEU A 106 -4.12 -2.13 1.59
N CYS A 107 -3.92 -2.95 0.56
CA CYS A 107 -4.84 -3.10 -0.57
C CYS A 107 -5.66 -4.39 -0.35
N ARG A 108 -6.94 -4.25 0.01
CA ARG A 108 -7.79 -5.40 0.37
C ARG A 108 -8.12 -6.28 -0.82
N SER A 109 -8.45 -5.69 -1.97
CA SER A 109 -8.82 -6.43 -3.18
C SER A 109 -7.69 -7.34 -3.66
N ALA A 110 -6.45 -6.86 -3.56
CA ALA A 110 -5.25 -7.61 -3.92
C ALA A 110 -4.68 -8.45 -2.77
N LYS A 111 -5.26 -8.38 -1.56
CA LYS A 111 -4.70 -9.00 -0.33
C LYS A 111 -3.22 -8.68 -0.15
N THR A 112 -2.85 -7.43 -0.40
CA THR A 112 -1.48 -6.96 -0.45
C THR A 112 -1.23 -5.95 0.67
N VAL A 113 -0.17 -6.19 1.44
CA VAL A 113 0.39 -5.21 2.36
C VAL A 113 1.62 -4.58 1.71
N ILE A 114 1.81 -3.28 1.86
CA ILE A 114 2.99 -2.56 1.41
C ILE A 114 3.63 -1.95 2.65
N GLU A 115 4.90 -2.29 2.90
CA GLU A 115 5.74 -1.73 3.96
C GLU A 115 6.81 -0.85 3.34
N ALA A 116 6.88 0.40 3.76
CA ALA A 116 7.90 1.35 3.34
C ALA A 116 9.00 1.43 4.40
N LYS A 117 10.24 1.52 3.94
CA LYS A 117 11.42 1.72 4.80
C LYS A 117 12.30 2.82 4.22
N TYR A 118 12.87 3.63 5.11
CA TYR A 118 13.88 4.62 4.77
C TYR A 118 15.21 4.26 5.44
N VAL A 119 16.23 3.99 4.63
CA VAL A 119 17.57 3.67 5.17
C VAL A 119 18.30 4.95 5.54
N ARG A 120 18.39 5.23 6.84
CA ARG A 120 18.88 6.51 7.36
C ARG A 120 20.39 6.55 7.63
N ASP A 121 21.00 5.38 7.86
CA ASP A 121 22.43 5.27 8.17
C ASP A 121 22.96 3.86 7.89
N SER A 122 24.29 3.70 7.94
CA SER A 122 24.96 2.44 7.65
C SER A 122 24.63 1.30 8.64
N ASN A 123 24.28 1.62 9.89
CA ASN A 123 23.85 0.60 10.85
C ASN A 123 22.46 0.11 10.48
N HIS A 124 21.53 1.02 10.14
CA HIS A 124 20.21 0.65 9.66
C HIS A 124 20.32 -0.24 8.41
N GLY A 125 21.13 0.14 7.41
CA GLY A 125 21.37 -0.68 6.22
C GLY A 125 21.86 -2.10 6.51
N LYS A 126 22.68 -2.30 7.56
CA LYS A 126 23.13 -3.63 8.00
C LYS A 126 22.03 -4.46 8.67
N TYR A 127 21.10 -3.81 9.37
CA TYR A 127 20.07 -4.49 10.15
C TYR A 127 18.71 -4.57 9.42
N ILE A 128 18.57 -3.94 8.26
CA ILE A 128 17.31 -3.91 7.50
C ILE A 128 16.74 -5.30 7.26
N THR A 129 17.60 -6.30 6.95
CA THR A 129 17.18 -7.69 6.73
C THR A 129 16.41 -8.25 7.92
N LYS A 130 16.85 -7.95 9.14
CA LYS A 130 16.20 -8.40 10.37
C LYS A 130 14.81 -7.75 10.49
N GLU A 131 14.70 -6.45 10.25
CA GLU A 131 13.41 -5.73 10.31
C GLU A 131 12.42 -6.31 9.33
N LEU A 132 12.84 -6.61 8.08
CA LEU A 132 11.97 -7.24 7.09
C LEU A 132 11.52 -8.64 7.52
N HIS A 133 12.38 -9.44 8.17
CA HIS A 133 11.98 -10.73 8.72
C HIS A 133 10.98 -10.58 9.86
N ASP A 134 11.15 -9.61 10.75
CA ASP A 134 10.21 -9.33 11.83
C ASP A 134 8.84 -8.90 11.28
N ASP A 135 8.82 -8.13 10.19
CA ASP A 135 7.59 -7.76 9.49
C ASP A 135 6.94 -8.99 8.80
N ILE A 136 7.70 -9.87 8.15
CA ILE A 136 7.19 -11.12 7.58
C ILE A 136 6.53 -11.98 8.68
N GLU A 137 7.18 -12.13 9.84
CA GLU A 137 6.61 -12.86 10.99
C GLU A 137 5.30 -12.22 11.49
N THR A 138 5.20 -10.89 11.44
CA THR A 138 3.98 -10.16 11.80
C THR A 138 2.84 -10.46 10.83
N TYR A 139 3.12 -10.49 9.53
CA TYR A 139 2.09 -10.61 8.49
C TYR A 139 1.77 -12.04 8.05
N ARG A 140 2.59 -13.04 8.39
CA ARG A 140 2.41 -14.44 7.94
C ARG A 140 1.05 -15.04 8.28
N HIS A 141 0.43 -14.60 9.37
CA HIS A 141 -0.89 -15.05 9.80
C HIS A 141 -2.01 -14.03 9.54
N HIS A 142 -1.69 -12.90 8.92
CA HIS A 142 -2.68 -11.86 8.67
C HIS A 142 -3.67 -12.30 7.58
N PRO A 143 -4.99 -12.36 7.86
CA PRO A 143 -5.97 -12.94 6.94
C PRO A 143 -6.10 -12.18 5.62
N ALA A 144 -5.80 -10.88 5.63
CA ALA A 144 -5.85 -10.02 4.45
C ALA A 144 -4.48 -9.87 3.75
N CYS A 145 -3.46 -10.65 4.13
CA CYS A 145 -2.14 -10.58 3.52
C CYS A 145 -1.82 -11.90 2.79
N ARG A 146 -1.61 -11.82 1.48
CA ARG A 146 -1.11 -12.90 0.61
C ARG A 146 0.12 -12.44 -0.15
N HIS A 147 0.27 -11.13 -0.28
CA HIS A 147 1.42 -10.48 -0.88
C HIS A 147 1.92 -9.41 0.10
N LEU A 148 3.21 -9.43 0.35
CA LEU A 148 3.90 -8.44 1.16
C LEU A 148 4.95 -7.75 0.29
N ILE A 149 4.77 -6.48 0.04
CA ILE A 149 5.68 -5.68 -0.77
C ILE A 149 6.49 -4.80 0.17
N PHE A 150 7.79 -4.97 0.17
CA PHE A 150 8.72 -4.07 0.82
C PHE A 150 9.21 -3.03 -0.18
N PHE A 151 8.94 -1.77 0.10
CA PHE A 151 9.53 -0.64 -0.60
C PHE A 151 10.61 -0.02 0.27
N ILE A 152 11.85 -0.08 -0.18
CA ILE A 152 13.00 0.45 0.56
C ILE A 152 13.59 1.62 -0.21
N TYR A 153 13.62 2.79 0.42
CA TYR A 153 14.33 3.95 -0.09
C TYR A 153 15.70 4.03 0.58
N ASP A 154 16.75 3.81 -0.20
CA ASP A 154 18.16 3.76 0.22
C ASP A 154 18.98 4.76 -0.63
N PRO A 155 18.79 6.08 -0.38
CA PRO A 155 19.39 7.12 -1.23
C PRO A 155 20.92 7.12 -1.24
N ASP A 156 21.53 6.65 -0.17
CA ASP A 156 22.99 6.65 0.02
C ASP A 156 23.63 5.27 -0.23
N ALA A 157 22.85 4.30 -0.74
CA ALA A 157 23.28 2.92 -1.03
C ALA A 157 23.97 2.26 0.19
N LEU A 158 23.33 2.34 1.34
CA LEU A 158 23.87 1.88 2.63
C LEU A 158 23.59 0.40 2.93
N ILE A 159 22.77 -0.28 2.09
CA ILE A 159 22.55 -1.72 2.17
C ILE A 159 23.76 -2.44 1.59
N PRO A 160 24.54 -3.23 2.40
CA PRO A 160 25.81 -3.77 1.96
C PRO A 160 25.73 -4.78 0.81
N ASP A 161 24.71 -5.63 0.80
CA ASP A 161 24.50 -6.65 -0.24
C ASP A 161 23.00 -6.72 -0.61
N ARG A 162 22.63 -5.85 -1.54
CA ARG A 162 21.26 -5.79 -2.05
C ARG A 162 20.83 -7.10 -2.73
N ALA A 163 21.74 -7.77 -3.43
CA ALA A 163 21.41 -9.01 -4.12
C ALA A 163 21.17 -10.16 -3.13
N ALA A 164 21.91 -10.21 -2.01
CA ALA A 164 21.65 -11.17 -0.93
C ALA A 164 20.31 -10.87 -0.26
N LEU A 165 20.00 -9.60 0.00
CA LEU A 165 18.72 -9.17 0.56
C LEU A 165 17.55 -9.63 -0.33
N GLU A 166 17.65 -9.39 -1.64
CA GLU A 166 16.62 -9.78 -2.60
C GLU A 166 16.40 -11.31 -2.60
N ARG A 167 17.47 -12.10 -2.65
CA ARG A 167 17.37 -13.56 -2.60
C ARG A 167 16.74 -14.09 -1.31
N GLN A 168 16.92 -13.39 -0.20
CA GLN A 168 16.37 -13.81 1.10
C GLN A 168 14.92 -13.39 1.28
N ILE A 169 14.52 -12.22 0.77
CA ILE A 169 13.23 -11.61 1.03
C ILE A 169 12.23 -11.87 -0.08
N ALA A 170 12.60 -11.68 -1.35
CA ALA A 170 11.70 -11.75 -2.50
C ALA A 170 11.40 -13.20 -2.91
N VAL A 171 10.79 -13.96 -2.00
CA VAL A 171 10.45 -15.37 -2.18
C VAL A 171 9.04 -15.67 -1.70
N GLU A 172 8.44 -16.72 -2.26
CA GLU A 172 7.20 -17.28 -1.75
C GLU A 172 7.49 -18.19 -0.55
N ARG A 173 6.68 -18.06 0.47
CA ARG A 173 6.69 -18.88 1.69
C ARG A 173 5.32 -19.47 1.91
N VAL A 174 5.25 -20.64 2.56
CA VAL A 174 3.98 -21.26 2.91
C VAL A 174 3.91 -21.40 4.44
N TYR A 175 2.90 -20.81 5.04
CA TYR A 175 2.63 -20.88 6.47
C TYR A 175 1.26 -21.54 6.71
N ASP A 176 1.23 -22.66 7.40
CA ASP A 176 0.00 -23.43 7.67
C ASP A 176 -0.84 -23.71 6.41
N GLY A 177 -0.15 -24.01 5.29
CA GLY A 177 -0.78 -24.27 4.00
C GLY A 177 -1.22 -23.01 3.23
N VAL A 178 -0.95 -21.82 3.77
CA VAL A 178 -1.30 -20.54 3.14
C VAL A 178 -0.05 -19.89 2.53
N PRO A 179 -0.05 -19.60 1.21
CA PRO A 179 1.08 -18.93 0.58
C PRO A 179 1.13 -17.43 0.96
N LEU A 180 2.34 -16.95 1.20
CA LEU A 180 2.70 -15.55 1.34
C LEU A 180 3.84 -15.25 0.37
N THR A 181 3.59 -14.43 -0.63
CA THR A 181 4.60 -14.00 -1.60
C THR A 181 5.16 -12.65 -1.17
N CYS A 182 6.47 -12.59 -0.98
CA CYS A 182 7.17 -11.35 -0.67
C CYS A 182 7.79 -10.76 -1.93
N HIS A 183 7.66 -9.46 -2.08
CA HIS A 183 8.27 -8.67 -3.16
C HIS A 183 9.19 -7.63 -2.53
N LEU A 184 10.29 -7.31 -3.19
CA LEU A 184 11.25 -6.32 -2.72
C LEU A 184 11.52 -5.31 -3.83
N VAL A 185 11.31 -4.03 -3.52
CA VAL A 185 11.64 -2.89 -4.39
C VAL A 185 12.59 -1.98 -3.61
N VAL A 186 13.83 -1.86 -4.06
CA VAL A 186 14.83 -0.98 -3.44
C VAL A 186 15.18 0.13 -4.40
N LYS A 187 15.05 1.39 -3.95
CA LYS A 187 15.32 2.60 -4.74
C LYS A 187 16.38 3.48 -4.07
N PRO A 188 17.26 4.09 -4.89
CA PRO A 188 18.25 5.07 -4.42
C PRO A 188 17.64 6.44 -4.15
#